data_2ae0f09e8aaec6b9cc2e9825e29d55eb
#
_entry.id   2ae0f09e8aaec6b9cc2e9825e29d55eb
#
_cell.length_a   1.000
_cell.length_b   1.000
_cell.length_c   1.000
_cell.angle_alpha   90.00
_cell.angle_beta   90.00
_cell.angle_gamma   90.00
#
_symmetry.space_group_name_H-M   'P 1'
#
loop_
_entity.id
_entity.type
_entity.pdbx_description
1 polymer ?
#
loop_
_entity_poly.entity_id
_entity_poly.type
_entity_poly.pdbx_seq_one_letter_code
_entity_poly.pdbx_strand_id
1 'polypeptide(L)'
;GLHLMNTLPINTIINGECVAEMKKLPDSCIDLVIADPPYNLSKGGEWKWDNSVELHGMGGNWNKVMQEWDDFTFESYMTFTMAWRTEARRILKPTGSMWIFGTYHNIGMINVACQMLGIEIINEVVWYKRNAFPNLAGRRLTASHETILWCNKGGKIREYYFDYAYSKNGDFSYDSL
;
A
#
# COMPACT_ATOMS: atom_id res chain seq x y z
N GLY A 1 23.75 -22.92 -23.95
CA GLY A 1 22.95 -21.80 -23.55
C GLY A 1 23.41 -21.36 -22.19
N LEU A 2 24.08 -20.19 -22.10
CA LEU A 2 24.49 -19.58 -20.83
C LEU A 2 23.22 -19.29 -20.00
N HIS A 3 23.08 -19.98 -18.88
CA HIS A 3 22.18 -19.61 -17.82
C HIS A 3 22.70 -18.27 -17.27
N LEU A 4 22.11 -17.16 -17.73
CA LEU A 4 22.18 -15.89 -17.01
C LEU A 4 21.53 -16.16 -15.66
N MET A 5 22.34 -16.36 -14.62
CA MET A 5 21.86 -16.24 -13.24
C MET A 5 21.29 -14.83 -13.12
N ASN A 6 19.96 -14.73 -13.12
CA ASN A 6 19.27 -13.48 -12.80
C ASN A 6 19.58 -13.18 -11.33
N THR A 7 20.66 -12.46 -11.10
CA THR A 7 20.98 -11.92 -9.77
C THR A 7 19.89 -10.89 -9.45
N LEU A 8 19.23 -11.08 -8.30
CA LEU A 8 18.26 -10.12 -7.82
C LEU A 8 18.93 -8.74 -7.67
N PRO A 9 18.25 -7.65 -8.08
CA PRO A 9 18.75 -6.30 -7.87
C PRO A 9 18.70 -5.94 -6.38
N ILE A 10 19.79 -6.17 -5.67
CA ILE A 10 19.91 -5.90 -4.24
C ILE A 10 20.38 -4.46 -4.02
N ASN A 11 19.80 -3.76 -3.04
CA ASN A 11 20.12 -2.36 -2.69
C ASN A 11 20.03 -1.40 -3.87
N THR A 12 19.02 -1.57 -4.70
CA THR A 12 18.84 -0.82 -5.93
C THR A 12 17.48 -0.14 -5.96
N ILE A 13 17.42 1.10 -6.43
CA ILE A 13 16.17 1.78 -6.76
C ILE A 13 15.89 1.54 -8.24
N ILE A 14 14.73 0.97 -8.54
CA ILE A 14 14.28 0.72 -9.90
C ILE A 14 13.21 1.75 -10.25
N ASN A 15 13.51 2.63 -11.20
CA ASN A 15 12.54 3.58 -11.73
C ASN A 15 11.86 2.99 -12.97
N GLY A 16 10.59 2.62 -12.84
CA GLY A 16 9.84 2.00 -13.91
C GLY A 16 8.39 1.72 -13.53
N GLU A 17 7.62 1.21 -14.48
CA GLU A 17 6.26 0.74 -14.23
C GLU A 17 6.32 -0.54 -13.39
N CYS A 18 5.63 -0.54 -12.24
CA CYS A 18 5.82 -1.56 -11.20
C CYS A 18 5.51 -2.98 -11.67
N VAL A 19 4.47 -3.18 -12.48
CA VAL A 19 4.09 -4.51 -12.99
C VAL A 19 5.14 -5.02 -13.97
N ALA A 20 5.61 -4.15 -14.85
CA ALA A 20 6.64 -4.51 -15.83
C ALA A 20 7.97 -4.85 -15.13
N GLU A 21 8.34 -4.10 -14.10
CA GLU A 21 9.57 -4.36 -13.35
C GLU A 21 9.46 -5.64 -12.50
N MET A 22 8.34 -5.86 -11.83
CA MET A 22 8.12 -7.09 -11.07
C MET A 22 8.13 -8.34 -11.96
N LYS A 23 7.65 -8.26 -13.21
CA LYS A 23 7.70 -9.39 -14.17
C LYS A 23 9.11 -9.88 -14.50
N LYS A 24 10.12 -9.05 -14.31
CA LYS A 24 11.53 -9.41 -14.51
C LYS A 24 12.10 -10.22 -13.34
N LEU A 25 11.44 -10.19 -12.19
CA LEU A 25 11.88 -10.93 -11.01
C LEU A 25 11.39 -12.39 -11.06
N PRO A 26 12.18 -13.34 -10.55
CA PRO A 26 11.76 -14.73 -10.45
C PRO A 26 10.62 -14.91 -9.44
N ASP A 27 9.93 -16.04 -9.53
CA ASP A 27 8.91 -16.43 -8.57
C ASP A 27 9.51 -16.66 -7.18
N SER A 28 8.75 -16.35 -6.15
CA SER A 28 9.08 -16.66 -4.74
C SER A 28 10.49 -16.22 -4.33
N CYS A 29 10.87 -14.99 -4.68
CA CYS A 29 12.20 -14.44 -4.40
C CYS A 29 12.22 -13.33 -3.35
N ILE A 30 11.05 -12.78 -2.99
CA ILE A 30 10.94 -11.63 -2.08
C ILE A 30 10.38 -12.06 -0.72
N ASP A 31 11.01 -11.62 0.36
CA ASP A 31 10.57 -11.92 1.73
C ASP A 31 9.53 -10.95 2.24
N LEU A 32 9.62 -9.67 1.85
CA LEU A 32 8.74 -8.61 2.31
C LEU A 32 8.38 -7.67 1.18
N VAL A 33 7.09 -7.42 1.00
CA VAL A 33 6.57 -6.35 0.14
C VAL A 33 5.91 -5.29 1.03
N ILE A 34 6.36 -4.04 0.90
CA ILE A 34 5.68 -2.88 1.47
C ILE A 34 5.20 -2.05 0.28
N ALA A 35 3.90 -1.86 0.17
CA ALA A 35 3.28 -1.17 -0.94
C ALA A 35 2.45 0.02 -0.47
N ASP A 36 2.73 1.18 -1.05
CA ASP A 36 1.95 2.41 -0.90
C ASP A 36 1.41 2.81 -2.28
N PRO A 37 0.34 2.12 -2.75
CA PRO A 37 -0.19 2.33 -4.08
C PRO A 37 -0.93 3.67 -4.19
N PRO A 38 -1.20 4.18 -5.39
CA PRO A 38 -2.09 5.32 -5.59
C PRO A 38 -3.41 5.15 -4.85
N TYR A 39 -3.88 6.19 -4.16
CA TYR A 39 -5.10 6.10 -3.34
C TYR A 39 -6.37 6.42 -4.11
N ASN A 40 -6.26 6.77 -5.40
CA ASN A 40 -7.36 7.19 -6.26
C ASN A 40 -8.18 8.35 -5.65
N LEU A 41 -7.49 9.35 -5.16
CA LEU A 41 -8.09 10.48 -4.44
C LEU A 41 -8.82 11.46 -5.38
N SER A 42 -8.43 11.54 -6.64
CA SER A 42 -8.90 12.55 -7.59
C SER A 42 -10.29 12.27 -8.15
N LYS A 43 -10.75 11.02 -8.22
CA LYS A 43 -12.08 10.62 -8.71
C LYS A 43 -12.67 11.49 -9.84
N GLY A 44 -11.81 11.97 -10.77
CA GLY A 44 -12.23 12.84 -11.86
C GLY A 44 -12.81 14.22 -11.43
N GLY A 45 -12.64 14.64 -10.19
CA GLY A 45 -13.11 15.91 -9.67
C GLY A 45 -11.98 16.92 -9.51
N GLU A 46 -12.13 18.11 -10.11
CA GLU A 46 -11.28 19.24 -9.79
C GLU A 46 -11.44 19.63 -8.31
N TRP A 47 -10.51 19.24 -7.46
CA TRP A 47 -10.39 19.85 -6.14
C TRP A 47 -9.69 21.20 -6.30
N LYS A 48 -10.50 22.28 -6.39
CA LYS A 48 -9.96 23.64 -6.29
C LYS A 48 -9.66 23.91 -4.83
N TRP A 49 -8.41 23.93 -4.47
CA TRP A 49 -7.95 24.47 -3.20
C TRP A 49 -7.88 25.99 -3.34
N ASP A 50 -8.51 26.70 -2.42
CA ASP A 50 -8.26 28.14 -2.24
C ASP A 50 -6.88 28.31 -1.58
N ASN A 51 -5.88 28.64 -2.39
CA ASN A 51 -4.52 28.90 -1.94
C ASN A 51 -4.39 30.18 -1.11
N SER A 52 -5.48 30.91 -0.86
CA SER A 52 -5.49 32.15 -0.09
C SER A 52 -5.46 31.93 1.43
N VAL A 53 -5.63 30.70 1.90
CA VAL A 53 -5.61 30.37 3.33
C VAL A 53 -4.21 29.93 3.75
N GLU A 54 -3.47 30.83 4.42
CA GLU A 54 -2.22 30.45 5.11
C GLU A 54 -2.54 29.56 6.30
N LEU A 55 -2.09 28.30 6.24
CA LEU A 55 -2.13 27.38 7.37
C LEU A 55 -0.88 27.60 8.23
N HIS A 56 -1.05 28.24 9.38
CA HIS A 56 0.03 28.43 10.36
C HIS A 56 0.59 27.07 10.81
N GLY A 57 1.88 26.84 10.55
CA GLY A 57 2.63 25.66 10.98
C GLY A 57 2.92 24.62 9.89
N MET A 58 2.43 24.79 8.67
CA MET A 58 2.81 24.01 7.50
C MET A 58 3.47 24.95 6.48
N GLY A 59 4.79 24.96 6.43
CA GLY A 59 5.55 25.88 5.58
C GLY A 59 5.27 25.69 4.10
N GLY A 60 4.74 26.72 3.43
CA GLY A 60 4.76 26.91 2.00
C GLY A 60 3.49 26.52 1.25
N ASN A 61 3.32 27.13 0.09
CA ASN A 61 2.28 26.81 -0.87
C ASN A 61 2.44 25.36 -1.38
N TRP A 62 1.50 24.51 -1.01
CA TRP A 62 1.44 23.15 -1.56
C TRP A 62 0.79 23.21 -2.94
N ASN A 63 1.61 23.22 -3.99
CA ASN A 63 1.12 22.93 -5.32
C ASN A 63 0.68 21.47 -5.36
N LYS A 64 -0.62 21.23 -5.54
CA LYS A 64 -1.12 19.89 -5.85
C LYS A 64 -0.53 19.52 -7.21
N VAL A 65 0.51 18.71 -7.21
CA VAL A 65 0.94 18.01 -8.41
C VAL A 65 -0.17 17.00 -8.69
N MET A 66 -1.05 17.32 -9.62
CA MET A 66 -1.96 16.32 -10.20
C MET A 66 -1.08 15.31 -10.91
N GLN A 67 -0.88 14.20 -10.26
CA GLN A 67 -0.11 13.11 -10.85
C GLN A 67 -1.10 12.29 -11.68
N GLU A 68 -0.84 12.16 -12.97
CA GLU A 68 -1.68 11.38 -13.92
C GLU A 68 -1.93 9.94 -13.44
N TRP A 69 -1.03 9.41 -12.61
CA TRP A 69 -1.14 8.07 -12.03
C TRP A 69 -2.16 7.93 -10.87
N ASP A 70 -2.76 9.00 -10.39
CA ASP A 70 -3.78 8.99 -9.32
C ASP A 70 -5.21 9.33 -9.84
N ASP A 71 -5.39 9.39 -11.16
CA ASP A 71 -6.68 9.64 -11.80
C ASP A 71 -7.21 8.38 -12.48
N PHE A 72 -7.79 7.49 -11.68
CA PHE A 72 -8.37 6.26 -12.17
C PHE A 72 -9.90 6.29 -12.15
N THR A 73 -10.54 5.69 -13.15
CA THR A 73 -11.92 5.20 -13.00
C THR A 73 -11.93 4.01 -12.06
N PHE A 74 -13.12 3.62 -11.58
CA PHE A 74 -13.26 2.42 -10.75
C PHE A 74 -12.68 1.18 -11.45
N GLU A 75 -13.03 0.98 -12.71
CA GLU A 75 -12.62 -0.17 -13.52
C GLU A 75 -11.11 -0.19 -13.78
N SER A 76 -10.54 0.97 -14.12
CA SER A 76 -9.11 1.08 -14.39
C SER A 76 -8.29 0.89 -13.11
N TYR A 77 -8.78 1.38 -11.96
CA TYR A 77 -8.14 1.16 -10.68
C TYR A 77 -8.17 -0.32 -10.26
N MET A 78 -9.31 -1.01 -10.45
CA MET A 78 -9.39 -2.45 -10.20
C MET A 78 -8.45 -3.23 -11.11
N THR A 79 -8.39 -2.89 -12.39
CA THR A 79 -7.48 -3.53 -13.36
C THR A 79 -6.03 -3.36 -12.95
N PHE A 80 -5.62 -2.14 -12.60
CA PHE A 80 -4.29 -1.85 -12.08
C PHE A 80 -4.01 -2.63 -10.78
N THR A 81 -4.97 -2.61 -9.83
CA THR A 81 -4.83 -3.29 -8.55
C THR A 81 -4.67 -4.80 -8.73
N MET A 82 -5.46 -5.42 -9.58
CA MET A 82 -5.33 -6.84 -9.90
C MET A 82 -3.99 -7.17 -10.53
N ALA A 83 -3.50 -6.34 -11.45
CA ALA A 83 -2.25 -6.57 -12.15
C ALA A 83 -1.04 -6.57 -11.21
N TRP A 84 -0.85 -5.49 -10.44
CA TRP A 84 0.30 -5.42 -9.55
C TRP A 84 0.21 -6.40 -8.38
N ARG A 85 -0.99 -6.70 -7.90
CA ARG A 85 -1.19 -7.70 -6.83
C ARG A 85 -0.87 -9.11 -7.29
N THR A 86 -1.20 -9.45 -8.52
CA THR A 86 -0.84 -10.76 -9.13
C THR A 86 0.67 -10.93 -9.14
N GLU A 87 1.40 -9.92 -9.60
CA GLU A 87 2.87 -9.99 -9.64
C GLU A 87 3.48 -9.98 -8.24
N ALA A 88 3.00 -9.12 -7.34
CA ALA A 88 3.48 -9.09 -5.95
C ALA A 88 3.29 -10.46 -5.27
N ARG A 89 2.13 -11.10 -5.48
CA ARG A 89 1.89 -12.47 -4.99
C ARG A 89 2.84 -13.49 -5.60
N ARG A 90 3.10 -13.39 -6.92
CA ARG A 90 3.98 -14.32 -7.62
C ARG A 90 5.41 -14.28 -7.07
N ILE A 91 5.96 -13.07 -6.91
CA ILE A 91 7.34 -12.87 -6.43
C ILE A 91 7.50 -13.10 -4.93
N LEU A 92 6.42 -13.00 -4.14
CA LEU A 92 6.47 -13.21 -2.69
C LEU A 92 6.76 -14.69 -2.39
N LYS A 93 7.68 -14.95 -1.45
CA LYS A 93 7.92 -16.28 -0.91
C LYS A 93 6.72 -16.81 -0.13
N PRO A 94 6.54 -18.13 0.02
CA PRO A 94 5.52 -18.69 0.92
C PRO A 94 5.64 -18.20 2.37
N THR A 95 6.86 -17.95 2.83
CA THR A 95 7.18 -17.41 4.15
C THR A 95 7.12 -15.89 4.24
N GLY A 96 6.87 -15.21 3.12
CA GLY A 96 6.90 -13.76 3.01
C GLY A 96 5.61 -13.08 3.47
N SER A 97 5.71 -11.78 3.70
CA SER A 97 4.60 -10.91 4.09
C SER A 97 4.45 -9.73 3.15
N MET A 98 3.20 -9.27 2.97
CA MET A 98 2.87 -8.01 2.30
C MET A 98 2.17 -7.06 3.27
N TRP A 99 2.60 -5.80 3.27
CA TRP A 99 1.97 -4.71 4.01
C TRP A 99 1.54 -3.63 3.01
N ILE A 100 0.25 -3.37 2.93
CA ILE A 100 -0.33 -2.53 1.89
C ILE A 100 -1.09 -1.40 2.53
N PHE A 101 -0.63 -0.19 2.27
CA PHE A 101 -1.22 1.03 2.79
C PHE A 101 -2.41 1.44 1.93
N GLY A 102 -3.39 2.04 2.56
CA GLY A 102 -4.55 2.60 1.89
C GLY A 102 -5.39 3.48 2.80
N THR A 103 -6.34 4.14 2.18
CA THR A 103 -7.34 4.96 2.83
C THR A 103 -8.73 4.40 2.54
N TYR A 104 -9.76 4.99 3.14
CA TYR A 104 -11.16 4.61 2.85
C TYR A 104 -11.54 4.74 1.37
N HIS A 105 -10.75 5.44 0.54
CA HIS A 105 -10.99 5.57 -0.90
C HIS A 105 -10.65 4.31 -1.69
N ASN A 106 -9.65 3.55 -1.28
CA ASN A 106 -9.11 2.44 -2.07
C ASN A 106 -8.99 1.11 -1.33
N ILE A 107 -8.96 1.13 0.01
CA ILE A 107 -8.66 -0.09 0.79
C ILE A 107 -9.68 -1.21 0.56
N GLY A 108 -10.95 -0.87 0.37
CA GLY A 108 -12.00 -1.85 0.07
C GLY A 108 -11.75 -2.57 -1.26
N MET A 109 -11.29 -1.85 -2.29
CA MET A 109 -10.96 -2.44 -3.59
C MET A 109 -9.74 -3.35 -3.49
N ILE A 110 -8.74 -2.93 -2.72
CA ILE A 110 -7.54 -3.74 -2.45
C ILE A 110 -7.93 -5.02 -1.72
N ASN A 111 -8.81 -4.94 -0.71
CA ASN A 111 -9.31 -6.10 0.02
C ASN A 111 -10.00 -7.10 -0.90
N VAL A 112 -10.92 -6.63 -1.75
CA VAL A 112 -11.60 -7.48 -2.74
C VAL A 112 -10.59 -8.14 -3.68
N ALA A 113 -9.61 -7.39 -4.19
CA ALA A 113 -8.55 -7.95 -5.05
C ALA A 113 -7.74 -9.04 -4.35
N CYS A 114 -7.44 -8.88 -3.05
CA CYS A 114 -6.78 -9.93 -2.26
C CYS A 114 -7.59 -11.22 -2.27
N GLN A 115 -8.88 -11.13 -1.95
CA GLN A 115 -9.76 -12.30 -1.89
C GLN A 115 -9.90 -12.97 -3.26
N MET A 116 -10.07 -12.20 -4.34
CA MET A 116 -10.14 -12.73 -5.71
C MET A 116 -8.88 -13.46 -6.13
N LEU A 117 -7.70 -13.03 -5.68
CA LEU A 117 -6.42 -13.63 -5.99
C LEU A 117 -6.02 -14.76 -5.02
N GLY A 118 -6.84 -15.08 -4.03
CA GLY A 118 -6.51 -16.05 -2.99
C GLY A 118 -5.34 -15.63 -2.10
N ILE A 119 -5.14 -14.33 -1.94
CA ILE A 119 -4.20 -13.75 -1.00
C ILE A 119 -4.88 -13.72 0.37
N GLU A 120 -4.26 -14.28 1.40
CA GLU A 120 -4.82 -14.26 2.74
C GLU A 120 -4.52 -12.92 3.41
N ILE A 121 -5.56 -12.26 3.90
CA ILE A 121 -5.44 -11.10 4.77
C ILE A 121 -5.32 -11.62 6.20
N ILE A 122 -4.17 -11.37 6.84
CA ILE A 122 -3.88 -11.82 8.20
C ILE A 122 -4.52 -10.86 9.19
N ASN A 123 -4.25 -9.56 9.02
CA ASN A 123 -4.80 -8.50 9.85
C ASN A 123 -5.08 -7.23 9.04
N GLU A 124 -6.02 -6.46 9.53
CA GLU A 124 -6.18 -5.05 9.24
C GLU A 124 -5.56 -4.25 10.39
N VAL A 125 -4.62 -3.37 10.07
CA VAL A 125 -3.89 -2.55 11.03
C VAL A 125 -4.26 -1.10 10.82
N VAL A 126 -4.54 -0.38 11.90
CA VAL A 126 -4.85 1.05 11.86
C VAL A 126 -3.59 1.84 12.18
N TRP A 127 -3.17 2.68 11.24
CA TRP A 127 -2.13 3.67 11.47
C TRP A 127 -2.76 5.00 11.87
N TYR A 128 -2.78 5.28 13.17
CA TYR A 128 -3.30 6.53 13.68
C TYR A 128 -2.35 7.71 13.40
N LYS A 129 -2.89 8.80 12.86
CA LYS A 129 -2.15 10.02 12.53
C LYS A 129 -2.48 11.14 13.52
N ARG A 130 -1.54 11.48 14.38
CA ARG A 130 -1.71 12.58 15.36
C ARG A 130 -1.84 13.94 14.70
N ASN A 131 -1.25 14.12 13.52
CA ASN A 131 -1.21 15.36 12.73
C ASN A 131 -2.07 15.25 11.47
N ALA A 132 -3.20 14.59 11.53
CA ALA A 132 -4.12 14.47 10.40
C ALA A 132 -4.53 15.87 9.90
N PHE A 133 -4.63 15.98 8.56
CA PHE A 133 -5.05 17.22 7.93
C PHE A 133 -6.48 17.59 8.34
N PRO A 134 -6.72 18.80 8.87
CA PRO A 134 -8.03 19.21 9.38
C PRO A 134 -9.07 19.30 8.27
N ASN A 135 -10.32 19.00 8.60
CA ASN A 135 -11.43 19.24 7.70
C ASN A 135 -11.83 20.73 7.71
N LEU A 136 -11.29 21.49 6.78
CA LEU A 136 -11.52 22.94 6.68
C LEU A 136 -12.97 23.31 6.37
N ALA A 137 -13.73 22.42 5.71
CA ALA A 137 -15.13 22.68 5.37
C ALA A 137 -16.10 22.46 6.54
N GLY A 138 -15.67 21.87 7.65
CA GLY A 138 -16.50 21.61 8.83
C GLY A 138 -17.71 20.70 8.60
N ARG A 139 -17.74 19.93 7.50
CA ARG A 139 -18.90 19.12 7.08
C ARG A 139 -18.74 17.64 7.26
N ARG A 140 -17.61 17.18 7.79
CA ARG A 140 -17.31 15.76 8.06
C ARG A 140 -16.30 15.65 9.18
N LEU A 141 -16.15 14.45 9.73
CA LEU A 141 -15.07 14.13 10.65
C LEU A 141 -13.72 14.14 9.93
N THR A 142 -12.65 14.49 10.64
CA THR A 142 -11.29 14.40 10.14
C THR A 142 -10.89 12.92 10.03
N ALA A 143 -10.40 12.52 8.86
CA ALA A 143 -9.80 11.20 8.68
C ALA A 143 -8.40 11.19 9.32
N SER A 144 -8.29 10.63 10.51
CA SER A 144 -7.06 10.63 11.32
C SER A 144 -6.36 9.28 11.35
N HIS A 145 -6.64 8.41 10.41
CA HIS A 145 -5.95 7.11 10.27
C HIS A 145 -5.82 6.71 8.81
N GLU A 146 -4.90 5.81 8.57
CA GLU A 146 -4.81 5.00 7.37
C GLU A 146 -4.96 3.53 7.74
N THR A 147 -5.44 2.74 6.79
CA THR A 147 -5.57 1.30 6.96
C THR A 147 -4.40 0.61 6.29
N ILE A 148 -3.84 -0.38 6.96
CA ILE A 148 -2.79 -1.23 6.39
C ILE A 148 -3.31 -2.66 6.38
N LEU A 149 -3.28 -3.34 5.24
CA LEU A 149 -3.56 -4.76 5.16
C LEU A 149 -2.25 -5.53 5.27
N TRP A 150 -2.13 -6.35 6.32
CA TRP A 150 -1.07 -7.34 6.42
C TRP A 150 -1.55 -8.65 5.80
N CYS A 151 -0.83 -9.11 4.78
CA CYS A 151 -1.21 -10.26 3.97
C CYS A 151 -0.05 -11.25 3.84
N ASN A 152 -0.37 -12.51 3.56
CA ASN A 152 0.58 -13.49 3.08
C ASN A 152 0.22 -13.94 1.64
N LYS A 153 1.03 -14.85 1.09
CA LYS A 153 0.83 -15.37 -0.28
C LYS A 153 -0.49 -16.11 -0.47
N GLY A 154 -1.10 -16.58 0.63
CA GLY A 154 -2.25 -17.49 0.62
C GLY A 154 -1.84 -18.93 0.35
N GLY A 155 -2.71 -19.85 0.65
CA GLY A 155 -2.48 -21.27 0.53
C GLY A 155 -2.90 -22.03 1.80
N LYS A 156 -2.66 -23.34 1.82
CA LYS A 156 -3.05 -24.20 2.94
C LYS A 156 -2.12 -24.13 4.14
N ILE A 157 -0.90 -23.65 3.95
CA ILE A 157 0.16 -23.64 4.96
C ILE A 157 0.46 -22.18 5.29
N ARG A 158 0.34 -21.84 6.57
CA ARG A 158 0.70 -20.53 7.11
C ARG A 158 2.15 -20.57 7.55
N GLU A 159 3.05 -20.29 6.64
CA GLU A 159 4.50 -20.33 6.85
C GLU A 159 5.12 -18.94 7.01
N TYR A 160 4.31 -17.88 7.06
CA TYR A 160 4.83 -16.52 7.20
C TYR A 160 5.52 -16.34 8.55
N TYR A 161 6.63 -15.57 8.54
CA TYR A 161 7.37 -15.24 9.75
C TYR A 161 6.57 -14.26 10.62
N PHE A 162 6.44 -14.59 11.91
CA PHE A 162 5.91 -13.71 12.93
C PHE A 162 6.59 -13.98 14.28
N ASP A 163 7.24 -12.96 14.84
CA ASP A 163 7.82 -13.04 16.17
C ASP A 163 6.80 -12.64 17.23
N TYR A 164 6.06 -13.63 17.71
CA TYR A 164 5.05 -13.41 18.74
C TYR A 164 5.64 -12.92 20.04
N ALA A 165 6.80 -13.45 20.46
CA ALA A 165 7.44 -13.07 21.72
C ALA A 165 7.88 -11.60 21.70
N TYR A 166 8.50 -11.16 20.60
CA TYR A 166 8.85 -9.77 20.39
C TYR A 166 7.62 -8.86 20.34
N SER A 167 6.61 -9.25 19.60
CA SER A 167 5.38 -8.46 19.46
C SER A 167 4.62 -8.32 20.77
N LYS A 168 4.61 -9.37 21.61
CA LYS A 168 3.95 -9.35 22.93
C LYS A 168 4.73 -8.55 23.99
N ASN A 169 6.05 -8.62 23.95
CA ASN A 169 6.91 -8.05 24.99
C ASN A 169 7.62 -6.78 24.54
N GLY A 170 7.41 -6.35 23.29
CA GLY A 170 7.96 -5.11 22.76
C GLY A 170 7.43 -3.92 23.54
N ASP A 171 8.26 -2.89 23.69
CA ASP A 171 7.91 -1.64 24.36
C ASP A 171 6.99 -0.78 23.46
N PHE A 172 5.83 -1.33 23.11
CA PHE A 172 4.77 -0.61 22.42
C PHE A 172 3.94 0.11 23.47
N SER A 173 4.29 1.34 23.79
CA SER A 173 3.70 2.12 24.88
C SER A 173 2.20 2.42 24.76
N TYR A 174 1.50 1.85 23.76
CA TYR A 174 0.09 2.17 23.48
C TYR A 174 -0.78 1.01 23.03
N ASP A 175 -0.27 -0.20 22.89
CA ASP A 175 -1.06 -1.34 22.43
C ASP A 175 -1.07 -2.47 23.42
N SER A 176 -2.29 -2.79 23.88
CA SER A 176 -2.58 -4.11 24.43
C SER A 176 -2.74 -5.09 23.26
N LEU A 177 -1.79 -5.96 23.07
CA LEU A 177 -1.96 -7.14 22.23
C LEU A 177 -2.85 -8.16 22.93
#